data_f767f6f93d4aa4e9b4c536d3d257b6ce
#
_entry.id   f767f6f93d4aa4e9b4c536d3d257b6ce
#
_cell.length_a   1.000
_cell.length_b   1.000
_cell.length_c   1.000
_cell.angle_alpha   90.00
_cell.angle_beta   90.00
_cell.angle_gamma   90.00
#
_symmetry.space_group_name_H-M   'P 1'
#
loop_
_entity.id
_entity.type
_entity.pdbx_description
1 polymer ?
#
loop_
_entity_poly.entity_id
_entity_poly.type
_entity_poly.pdbx_seq_one_letter_code
_entity_poly.pdbx_strand_id
1 'polypeptide(L)'
;MDKKVYFDVGANDGSAGLEFAGNPEWVVYAFEPTPELAETIRQRTAGFDNYHLIEKAVSDWPGRAIFNVAGQGDWGTSSLLAFADNIEETWAGRTDFAVTQQIEVEVIRLEDFCRKNGIDRIDHLHSDVQGLDMEVLLGLGEMIANVRGGDLECSRSHDVALYKGERFVFEDVALLLYQSGFVIDAIKANDDHGQLCGPTSRLRDANELSIWYRRP
;
A
#
# COMPACT_ATOMS: atom_id res chain seq x y z
N MET A 1 -14.29 18.84 17.11
CA MET A 1 -14.35 18.37 15.70
C MET A 1 -13.75 16.97 15.70
N ASP A 2 -14.37 16.04 14.98
CA ASP A 2 -13.82 14.71 14.85
C ASP A 2 -12.52 14.79 14.05
N LYS A 3 -11.48 14.11 14.52
CA LYS A 3 -10.18 14.08 13.83
C LYS A 3 -10.33 13.38 12.46
N LYS A 4 -9.54 13.80 11.51
CA LYS A 4 -9.38 13.09 10.22
C LYS A 4 -8.57 11.82 10.44
N VAL A 5 -8.87 10.80 9.68
CA VAL A 5 -8.21 9.49 9.75
C VAL A 5 -7.38 9.26 8.50
N TYR A 6 -6.08 9.01 8.70
CA TYR A 6 -5.12 8.61 7.68
C TYR A 6 -4.74 7.14 7.89
N PHE A 7 -4.89 6.33 6.86
CA PHE A 7 -4.38 4.97 6.83
C PHE A 7 -3.15 4.92 5.94
N ASP A 8 -2.06 4.38 6.48
CA ASP A 8 -0.76 4.16 5.83
C ASP A 8 -0.53 2.65 5.74
N VAL A 9 -0.91 2.04 4.63
CA VAL A 9 -0.91 0.58 4.45
C VAL A 9 0.28 0.18 3.61
N GLY A 10 1.23 -0.55 4.20
CA GLY A 10 2.57 -0.75 3.71
C GLY A 10 3.47 0.42 4.10
N ALA A 11 3.46 0.78 5.39
CA ALA A 11 4.06 2.03 5.85
C ALA A 11 5.58 2.10 5.71
N ASN A 12 6.27 0.98 5.45
CA ASN A 12 7.71 0.91 5.27
C ASN A 12 8.45 1.57 6.45
N ASP A 13 9.16 2.68 6.24
CA ASP A 13 9.84 3.45 7.28
C ASP A 13 8.95 4.51 7.96
N GLY A 14 7.67 4.56 7.62
CA GLY A 14 6.65 5.48 8.14
C GLY A 14 6.66 6.86 7.51
N SER A 15 7.42 7.09 6.45
CA SER A 15 7.61 8.44 5.88
C SER A 15 6.32 9.09 5.42
N ALA A 16 5.38 8.34 4.83
CA ALA A 16 4.11 8.87 4.35
C ALA A 16 3.24 9.37 5.52
N GLY A 17 3.06 8.55 6.56
CA GLY A 17 2.27 8.91 7.75
C GLY A 17 2.90 10.00 8.62
N LEU A 18 4.24 10.16 8.58
CA LEU A 18 4.93 11.19 9.38
C LEU A 18 4.52 12.62 9.01
N GLU A 19 4.08 12.88 7.80
CA GLU A 19 3.59 14.20 7.39
C GLU A 19 2.38 14.64 8.24
N PHE A 20 1.59 13.67 8.73
CA PHE A 20 0.40 13.89 9.55
C PHE A 20 0.67 13.71 11.05
N ALA A 21 1.83 13.12 11.42
CA ALA A 21 2.22 12.94 12.81
C ALA A 21 2.37 14.30 13.51
N GLY A 22 1.88 14.39 14.74
CA GLY A 22 1.89 15.65 15.51
C GLY A 22 0.87 16.70 15.05
N ASN A 23 0.16 16.52 13.94
CA ASN A 23 -0.95 17.37 13.56
C ASN A 23 -2.21 16.96 14.36
N PRO A 24 -2.74 17.82 15.25
CA PRO A 24 -3.86 17.46 16.14
C PRO A 24 -5.17 17.19 15.39
N GLU A 25 -5.28 17.59 14.13
CA GLU A 25 -6.46 17.35 13.30
C GLU A 25 -6.51 15.92 12.71
N TRP A 26 -5.39 15.17 12.80
CA TRP A 26 -5.27 13.83 12.22
C TRP A 26 -5.04 12.76 13.28
N VAL A 27 -5.46 11.55 12.94
CA VAL A 27 -5.02 10.29 13.57
C VAL A 27 -4.47 9.41 12.45
N VAL A 28 -3.27 8.89 12.64
CA VAL A 28 -2.58 8.01 11.68
C VAL A 28 -2.62 6.57 12.19
N TYR A 29 -3.03 5.65 11.33
CA TYR A 29 -2.91 4.21 11.53
C TYR A 29 -2.00 3.65 10.44
N ALA A 30 -0.78 3.26 10.84
CA ALA A 30 0.25 2.73 9.94
C ALA A 30 0.35 1.21 10.09
N PHE A 31 0.28 0.50 8.98
CA PHE A 31 0.34 -0.96 8.93
C PHE A 31 1.66 -1.39 8.28
N GLU A 32 2.53 -2.03 9.07
CA GLU A 32 3.84 -2.51 8.61
C GLU A 32 4.14 -3.85 9.29
N PRO A 33 4.22 -4.96 8.53
CA PRO A 33 4.44 -6.29 9.10
C PRO A 33 5.91 -6.60 9.42
N THR A 34 6.87 -5.85 8.86
CA THR A 34 8.31 -6.12 8.99
C THR A 34 8.85 -5.61 10.34
N PRO A 35 9.40 -6.46 11.22
CA PRO A 35 9.81 -6.04 12.57
C PRO A 35 10.86 -4.93 12.58
N GLU A 36 11.83 -4.96 11.66
CA GLU A 36 12.90 -3.98 11.56
C GLU A 36 12.37 -2.60 11.16
N LEU A 37 11.41 -2.56 10.21
CA LEU A 37 10.76 -1.33 9.79
C LEU A 37 9.79 -0.83 10.88
N ALA A 38 9.06 -1.72 11.51
CA ALA A 38 8.20 -1.40 12.66
C ALA A 38 9.00 -0.73 13.81
N GLU A 39 10.20 -1.21 14.10
CA GLU A 39 11.08 -0.57 15.09
C GLU A 39 11.54 0.81 14.63
N THR A 40 11.87 0.98 13.36
CA THR A 40 12.20 2.28 12.77
C THR A 40 11.05 3.27 12.92
N ILE A 41 9.82 2.85 12.60
CA ILE A 41 8.61 3.66 12.78
C ILE A 41 8.43 4.06 14.24
N ARG A 42 8.54 3.11 15.20
CA ARG A 42 8.41 3.43 16.64
C ARG A 42 9.37 4.51 17.08
N GLN A 43 10.64 4.43 16.64
CA GLN A 43 11.66 5.42 16.99
C GLN A 43 11.33 6.80 16.40
N ARG A 44 10.90 6.84 15.15
CA ARG A 44 10.55 8.09 14.45
C ARG A 44 9.29 8.76 14.99
N THR A 45 8.36 7.96 15.52
CA THR A 45 7.03 8.43 15.95
C THR A 45 6.85 8.50 17.46
N ALA A 46 7.89 8.19 18.27
CA ALA A 46 7.84 8.10 19.73
C ALA A 46 7.30 9.36 20.44
N GLY A 47 7.30 10.53 19.78
CA GLY A 47 6.78 11.80 20.32
C GLY A 47 5.36 12.16 19.88
N PHE A 48 4.66 11.30 19.15
CA PHE A 48 3.38 11.62 18.53
C PHE A 48 2.25 10.71 19.01
N ASP A 49 1.38 11.23 19.87
CA ASP A 49 0.24 10.49 20.43
C ASP A 49 -0.85 10.14 19.38
N ASN A 50 -0.81 10.77 18.22
CA ASN A 50 -1.77 10.58 17.15
C ASN A 50 -1.30 9.56 16.06
N TYR A 51 -0.15 8.91 16.27
CA TYR A 51 0.38 7.91 15.34
C TYR A 51 0.31 6.51 15.97
N HIS A 52 -0.36 5.59 15.31
CA HIS A 52 -0.57 4.22 15.79
C HIS A 52 0.00 3.23 14.80
N LEU A 53 1.06 2.51 15.20
CA LEU A 53 1.65 1.43 14.41
C LEU A 53 0.92 0.11 14.68
N ILE A 54 0.58 -0.59 13.60
CA ILE A 54 -0.04 -1.91 13.58
C ILE A 54 0.89 -2.87 12.83
N GLU A 55 1.53 -3.78 13.56
CA GLU A 55 2.50 -4.74 13.01
C GLU A 55 1.80 -5.93 12.34
N LYS A 56 1.08 -5.65 11.26
CA LYS A 56 0.30 -6.63 10.51
C LYS A 56 0.28 -6.28 9.04
N ALA A 57 0.22 -7.32 8.20
CA ALA A 57 -0.10 -7.16 6.79
C ALA A 57 -1.61 -6.94 6.60
N VAL A 58 -1.97 -6.32 5.49
CA VAL A 58 -3.36 -6.05 5.12
C VAL A 58 -3.68 -6.74 3.80
N SER A 59 -4.86 -7.37 3.71
CA SER A 59 -5.37 -8.00 2.49
C SER A 59 -6.90 -8.12 2.55
N ASP A 60 -7.49 -8.85 1.58
CA ASP A 60 -8.93 -9.15 1.51
C ASP A 60 -9.38 -10.33 2.39
N TRP A 61 -8.46 -10.97 3.10
CA TRP A 61 -8.71 -12.10 4.00
C TRP A 61 -7.92 -11.95 5.32
N PRO A 62 -8.45 -12.41 6.45
CA PRO A 62 -7.73 -12.44 7.71
C PRO A 62 -7.04 -13.79 7.91
N GLY A 63 -5.90 -13.81 8.62
CA GLY A 63 -5.21 -15.06 8.96
C GLY A 63 -3.73 -14.87 9.23
N ARG A 64 -2.93 -15.85 8.83
CA ARG A 64 -1.46 -15.82 8.91
C ARG A 64 -0.89 -16.22 7.56
N ALA A 65 0.21 -15.60 7.17
CA ALA A 65 0.90 -15.88 5.91
C ALA A 65 2.40 -15.72 6.06
N ILE A 66 3.12 -16.30 5.10
CA ILE A 66 4.54 -16.00 4.91
C ILE A 66 4.66 -14.66 4.18
N PHE A 67 5.44 -13.75 4.74
CA PHE A 67 5.79 -12.46 4.17
C PHE A 67 7.25 -12.53 3.67
N ASN A 68 7.47 -12.16 2.43
CA ASN A 68 8.77 -12.19 1.78
C ASN A 68 9.45 -10.84 1.99
N VAL A 69 10.49 -10.80 2.81
CA VAL A 69 11.23 -9.58 3.12
C VAL A 69 12.37 -9.44 2.13
N ALA A 70 12.39 -8.35 1.37
CA ALA A 70 13.47 -8.04 0.43
C ALA A 70 14.71 -7.45 1.12
N GLY A 71 14.52 -6.84 2.29
CA GLY A 71 15.62 -6.43 3.16
C GLY A 71 16.49 -5.33 2.58
N GLN A 72 17.81 -5.44 2.80
CA GLN A 72 18.77 -4.39 2.43
C GLN A 72 18.95 -4.17 0.93
N GLY A 73 18.41 -5.03 0.07
CA GLY A 73 18.31 -4.79 -1.36
C GLY A 73 17.36 -3.63 -1.64
N ASP A 74 16.08 -3.88 -1.39
CA ASP A 74 15.02 -2.88 -1.49
C ASP A 74 13.88 -3.25 -0.55
N TRP A 75 13.89 -2.71 0.67
CA TRP A 75 12.84 -2.94 1.68
C TRP A 75 11.42 -2.66 1.14
N GLY A 76 11.31 -1.67 0.24
CA GLY A 76 10.04 -1.27 -0.36
C GLY A 76 9.40 -2.34 -1.24
N THR A 77 10.14 -3.37 -1.65
CA THR A 77 9.60 -4.46 -2.48
C THR A 77 9.22 -5.72 -1.70
N SER A 78 9.14 -5.63 -0.38
CA SER A 78 8.68 -6.72 0.48
C SER A 78 7.18 -6.96 0.33
N SER A 79 6.74 -8.23 0.22
CA SER A 79 5.35 -8.56 -0.10
C SER A 79 4.90 -9.90 0.48
N LEU A 80 3.58 -10.11 0.57
CA LEU A 80 2.98 -11.43 0.76
C LEU A 80 3.16 -12.32 -0.49
N LEU A 81 3.45 -11.74 -1.64
CA LEU A 81 3.72 -12.44 -2.89
C LEU A 81 5.22 -12.66 -3.08
N ALA A 82 5.58 -13.70 -3.83
CA ALA A 82 6.94 -13.90 -4.31
C ALA A 82 7.17 -13.10 -5.60
N PHE A 83 8.40 -12.72 -5.90
CA PHE A 83 8.75 -12.11 -7.17
C PHE A 83 8.37 -12.99 -8.37
N ALA A 84 8.02 -12.37 -9.49
CA ALA A 84 7.72 -13.05 -10.74
C ALA A 84 8.98 -13.75 -11.30
N ASP A 85 8.76 -14.86 -12.02
CA ASP A 85 9.87 -15.67 -12.57
C ASP A 85 10.62 -14.96 -13.71
N ASN A 86 10.04 -13.94 -14.32
CA ASN A 86 10.55 -13.18 -15.48
C ASN A 86 11.02 -11.74 -15.13
N ILE A 87 11.25 -11.43 -13.87
CA ILE A 87 11.62 -10.08 -13.43
C ILE A 87 12.89 -9.53 -14.09
N GLU A 88 13.86 -10.39 -14.42
CA GLU A 88 15.08 -9.97 -15.11
C GLU A 88 14.80 -9.40 -16.52
N GLU A 89 13.70 -9.84 -17.16
CA GLU A 89 13.26 -9.37 -18.47
C GLU A 89 12.39 -8.11 -18.35
N THR A 90 11.44 -8.13 -17.42
CA THR A 90 10.44 -7.05 -17.26
C THR A 90 10.98 -5.84 -16.51
N TRP A 91 11.98 -6.06 -15.62
CA TRP A 91 12.62 -5.04 -14.79
C TRP A 91 14.12 -5.01 -15.04
N ALA A 92 14.50 -4.95 -16.31
CA ALA A 92 15.88 -5.01 -16.75
C ALA A 92 16.75 -3.94 -16.06
N GLY A 93 17.90 -4.37 -15.52
CA GLY A 93 18.84 -3.49 -14.81
C GLY A 93 18.65 -3.44 -13.29
N ARG A 94 17.54 -3.96 -12.74
CA ARG A 94 17.36 -4.14 -11.31
C ARG A 94 18.00 -5.47 -10.87
N THR A 95 18.85 -5.40 -9.85
CA THR A 95 19.56 -6.57 -9.29
C THR A 95 19.29 -6.76 -7.80
N ASP A 96 18.44 -5.94 -7.26
CA ASP A 96 18.10 -5.83 -5.83
C ASP A 96 16.80 -6.53 -5.46
N PHE A 97 16.06 -7.08 -6.43
CA PHE A 97 14.86 -7.90 -6.20
C PHE A 97 15.23 -9.29 -5.67
N ALA A 98 15.45 -9.38 -4.38
CA ALA A 98 15.82 -10.62 -3.71
C ALA A 98 15.14 -10.76 -2.36
N VAL A 99 14.51 -11.91 -2.13
CA VAL A 99 13.98 -12.26 -0.81
C VAL A 99 15.16 -12.63 0.09
N THR A 100 15.43 -11.82 1.12
CA THR A 100 16.51 -12.06 2.09
C THR A 100 16.04 -12.85 3.31
N GLN A 101 14.74 -12.79 3.61
CA GLN A 101 14.13 -13.46 4.74
C GLN A 101 12.65 -13.76 4.46
N GLN A 102 12.14 -14.81 5.07
CA GLN A 102 10.71 -15.10 5.15
C GLN A 102 10.27 -15.12 6.61
N ILE A 103 9.22 -14.37 6.93
CA ILE A 103 8.63 -14.31 8.26
C ILE A 103 7.14 -14.67 8.22
N GLU A 104 6.63 -15.23 9.30
CA GLU A 104 5.20 -15.44 9.45
C GLU A 104 4.57 -14.18 10.05
N VAL A 105 3.57 -13.60 9.36
CA VAL A 105 2.88 -12.40 9.81
C VAL A 105 1.39 -12.64 9.98
N GLU A 106 0.75 -11.84 10.83
CA GLU A 106 -0.72 -11.75 10.89
C GLU A 106 -1.22 -10.89 9.72
N VAL A 107 -2.25 -11.37 9.03
CA VAL A 107 -2.96 -10.66 7.96
C VAL A 107 -4.33 -10.24 8.46
N ILE A 108 -4.74 -9.02 8.19
CA ILE A 108 -6.05 -8.49 8.59
C ILE A 108 -6.79 -7.86 7.42
N ARG A 109 -8.11 -7.75 7.58
CA ARG A 109 -8.96 -6.92 6.72
C ARG A 109 -9.16 -5.56 7.37
N LEU A 110 -9.16 -4.50 6.57
CA LEU A 110 -9.40 -3.14 7.08
C LEU A 110 -10.82 -2.99 7.64
N GLU A 111 -11.83 -3.64 7.06
CA GLU A 111 -13.19 -3.63 7.59
C GLU A 111 -13.26 -4.13 9.05
N ASP A 112 -12.59 -5.26 9.35
CA ASP A 112 -12.58 -5.83 10.68
C ASP A 112 -11.79 -4.94 11.67
N PHE A 113 -10.70 -4.35 11.21
CA PHE A 113 -9.93 -3.39 11.98
C PHE A 113 -10.75 -2.14 12.33
N CYS A 114 -11.42 -1.55 11.36
CA CYS A 114 -12.27 -0.38 11.56
C CYS A 114 -13.41 -0.69 12.55
N ARG A 115 -14.11 -1.81 12.35
CA ARG A 115 -15.20 -2.25 13.25
C ARG A 115 -14.71 -2.43 14.68
N LYS A 116 -13.55 -3.08 14.88
CA LYS A 116 -12.96 -3.33 16.21
C LYS A 116 -12.57 -2.05 16.94
N ASN A 117 -12.09 -1.03 16.20
CA ASN A 117 -11.57 0.20 16.76
C ASN A 117 -12.57 1.38 16.72
N GLY A 118 -13.80 1.16 16.25
CA GLY A 118 -14.83 2.20 16.17
C GLY A 118 -14.50 3.29 15.15
N ILE A 119 -13.81 2.93 14.07
CA ILE A 119 -13.46 3.84 12.98
C ILE A 119 -14.57 3.75 11.94
N ASP A 120 -15.28 4.83 11.73
CA ASP A 120 -16.44 4.91 10.83
C ASP A 120 -16.15 5.66 9.53
N ARG A 121 -14.98 6.29 9.42
CA ARG A 121 -14.54 7.05 8.24
C ARG A 121 -13.02 6.98 8.06
N ILE A 122 -12.57 6.91 6.83
CA ILE A 122 -11.17 7.06 6.42
C ILE A 122 -11.11 8.29 5.50
N ASP A 123 -10.37 9.32 5.92
CA ASP A 123 -10.26 10.56 5.15
C ASP A 123 -9.20 10.44 4.05
N HIS A 124 -8.13 9.67 4.29
CA HIS A 124 -7.15 9.33 3.28
C HIS A 124 -6.62 7.90 3.50
N LEU A 125 -6.63 7.10 2.44
CA LEU A 125 -6.02 5.76 2.40
C LEU A 125 -4.85 5.80 1.43
N HIS A 126 -3.63 5.75 1.98
CA HIS A 126 -2.42 5.43 1.23
C HIS A 126 -2.22 3.92 1.25
N SER A 127 -2.00 3.29 0.10
CA SER A 127 -1.75 1.86 -0.02
C SER A 127 -0.57 1.60 -0.95
N ASP A 128 0.44 0.92 -0.42
CA ASP A 128 1.62 0.45 -1.13
C ASP A 128 2.07 -0.87 -0.49
N VAL A 129 1.35 -1.95 -0.83
CA VAL A 129 1.55 -3.29 -0.28
C VAL A 129 2.15 -4.26 -1.29
N GLN A 130 2.66 -3.69 -2.36
CA GLN A 130 3.48 -4.40 -3.32
C GLN A 130 2.74 -5.60 -3.95
N GLY A 131 1.85 -5.24 -4.90
CA GLY A 131 1.09 -6.17 -5.73
C GLY A 131 -0.24 -6.67 -5.14
N LEU A 132 -0.66 -6.16 -3.98
CA LEU A 132 -1.92 -6.53 -3.31
C LEU A 132 -2.81 -5.33 -2.97
N ASP A 133 -2.64 -4.20 -3.63
CA ASP A 133 -3.33 -2.94 -3.32
C ASP A 133 -4.83 -3.01 -3.63
N MET A 134 -5.19 -3.76 -4.65
CA MET A 134 -6.60 -4.08 -4.92
C MET A 134 -7.22 -4.89 -3.79
N GLU A 135 -6.49 -5.85 -3.22
CA GLU A 135 -6.92 -6.65 -2.08
C GLU A 135 -7.11 -5.80 -0.82
N VAL A 136 -6.29 -4.76 -0.64
CA VAL A 136 -6.51 -3.77 0.43
C VAL A 136 -7.86 -3.08 0.26
N LEU A 137 -8.19 -2.63 -0.96
CA LEU A 137 -9.50 -2.04 -1.26
C LEU A 137 -10.65 -3.02 -1.06
N LEU A 138 -10.50 -4.27 -1.51
CA LEU A 138 -11.50 -5.34 -1.29
C LEU A 138 -11.66 -5.66 0.21
N GLY A 139 -10.56 -5.61 0.98
CA GLY A 139 -10.54 -5.80 2.43
C GLY A 139 -11.30 -4.73 3.23
N LEU A 140 -11.63 -3.60 2.62
CA LEU A 140 -12.51 -2.59 3.21
C LEU A 140 -13.97 -3.06 3.31
N GLY A 141 -14.40 -4.01 2.46
CA GLY A 141 -15.81 -4.45 2.45
C GLY A 141 -16.76 -3.26 2.34
N GLU A 142 -17.74 -3.17 3.26
CA GLU A 142 -18.70 -2.06 3.29
C GLU A 142 -18.06 -0.71 3.67
N MET A 143 -16.92 -0.72 4.37
CA MET A 143 -16.20 0.50 4.75
C MET A 143 -15.70 1.31 3.55
N ILE A 144 -15.57 0.71 2.36
CA ILE A 144 -15.17 1.42 1.15
C ILE A 144 -16.09 2.62 0.86
N ALA A 145 -17.38 2.53 1.26
CA ALA A 145 -18.34 3.63 1.13
C ALA A 145 -17.99 4.85 1.99
N ASN A 146 -17.21 4.65 3.06
CA ASN A 146 -16.82 5.69 4.02
C ASN A 146 -15.37 6.18 3.83
N VAL A 147 -14.68 5.72 2.78
CA VAL A 147 -13.38 6.26 2.36
C VAL A 147 -13.61 7.53 1.54
N ARG A 148 -12.90 8.61 1.88
CA ARG A 148 -13.02 9.90 1.18
C ARG A 148 -12.13 9.97 -0.05
N GLY A 149 -10.96 9.38 0.00
CA GLY A 149 -10.01 9.30 -1.10
C GLY A 149 -8.71 8.71 -0.64
N GLY A 150 -7.73 8.71 -1.53
CA GLY A 150 -6.42 8.16 -1.25
C GLY A 150 -5.56 8.04 -2.50
N ASP A 151 -4.52 7.29 -2.34
CA ASP A 151 -3.64 6.88 -3.43
C ASP A 151 -3.18 5.44 -3.22
N LEU A 152 -2.89 4.78 -4.32
CA LEU A 152 -2.39 3.41 -4.34
C LEU A 152 -1.47 3.17 -5.53
N GLU A 153 -0.69 2.10 -5.45
CA GLU A 153 0.16 1.62 -6.54
C GLU A 153 -0.39 0.32 -7.13
N CYS A 154 -0.20 0.10 -8.42
CA CYS A 154 -0.54 -1.17 -9.05
C CYS A 154 0.29 -1.42 -10.30
N SER A 155 0.49 -2.68 -10.66
CA SER A 155 1.06 -3.05 -11.94
C SER A 155 0.19 -2.56 -13.09
N ARG A 156 0.81 -2.06 -14.15
CA ARG A 156 0.11 -1.61 -15.36
C ARG A 156 -0.67 -2.75 -16.01
N SER A 157 -0.09 -3.95 -16.05
CA SER A 157 -0.66 -5.15 -16.68
C SER A 157 0.07 -6.40 -16.18
N HIS A 158 -0.55 -7.58 -16.33
CA HIS A 158 0.02 -8.85 -15.86
C HIS A 158 1.37 -9.22 -16.51
N ASP A 159 1.64 -8.75 -17.72
CA ASP A 159 2.89 -9.04 -18.44
C ASP A 159 4.12 -8.31 -17.85
N VAL A 160 3.90 -7.27 -17.04
CA VAL A 160 4.94 -6.49 -16.38
C VAL A 160 4.87 -6.55 -14.86
N ALA A 161 3.97 -7.35 -14.31
CA ALA A 161 3.80 -7.50 -12.87
C ALA A 161 5.10 -7.93 -12.19
N LEU A 162 5.43 -7.27 -11.07
CA LEU A 162 6.62 -7.58 -10.29
C LEU A 162 6.47 -8.88 -9.50
N TYR A 163 5.22 -9.23 -9.16
CA TYR A 163 4.94 -10.34 -8.25
C TYR A 163 4.21 -11.49 -8.94
N LYS A 164 4.57 -12.71 -8.56
CA LYS A 164 3.94 -13.94 -9.03
C LYS A 164 2.55 -14.11 -8.43
N GLY A 165 1.56 -14.32 -9.30
CA GLY A 165 0.19 -14.55 -8.86
C GLY A 165 -0.56 -13.27 -8.46
N GLU A 166 -0.06 -12.10 -8.81
CA GLU A 166 -0.78 -10.84 -8.74
C GLU A 166 -2.09 -10.95 -9.52
N ARG A 167 -3.21 -10.85 -8.80
CA ARG A 167 -4.54 -11.16 -9.36
C ARG A 167 -5.13 -10.00 -10.15
N PHE A 168 -4.76 -8.79 -9.79
CA PHE A 168 -5.38 -7.56 -10.28
C PHE A 168 -4.33 -6.59 -10.78
N VAL A 169 -4.67 -5.86 -11.82
CA VAL A 169 -3.82 -4.85 -12.44
C VAL A 169 -4.61 -3.54 -12.60
N PHE A 170 -4.02 -2.54 -13.21
CA PHE A 170 -4.60 -1.21 -13.36
C PHE A 170 -6.07 -1.19 -13.81
N GLU A 171 -6.44 -2.02 -14.79
CA GLU A 171 -7.82 -2.04 -15.33
C GLU A 171 -8.83 -2.47 -14.27
N ASP A 172 -8.48 -3.45 -13.44
CA ASP A 172 -9.33 -3.96 -12.36
C ASP A 172 -9.49 -2.92 -11.25
N VAL A 173 -8.37 -2.29 -10.86
CA VAL A 173 -8.34 -1.22 -9.85
C VAL A 173 -9.21 -0.04 -10.31
N ALA A 174 -9.02 0.42 -11.54
CA ALA A 174 -9.79 1.53 -12.09
C ALA A 174 -11.30 1.22 -12.15
N LEU A 175 -11.66 -0.02 -12.50
CA LEU A 175 -13.05 -0.47 -12.53
C LEU A 175 -13.66 -0.50 -11.12
N LEU A 176 -12.93 -1.05 -10.12
CA LEU A 176 -13.40 -1.07 -8.74
C LEU A 176 -13.61 0.34 -8.18
N LEU A 177 -12.65 1.24 -8.39
CA LEU A 177 -12.76 2.63 -7.95
C LEU A 177 -14.00 3.30 -8.55
N TYR A 178 -14.21 3.15 -9.86
CA TYR A 178 -15.40 3.67 -10.53
C TYR A 178 -16.70 3.10 -9.98
N GLN A 179 -16.79 1.77 -9.83
CA GLN A 179 -17.98 1.09 -9.29
C GLN A 179 -18.27 1.46 -7.83
N SER A 180 -17.22 1.78 -7.07
CA SER A 180 -17.32 2.23 -5.68
C SER A 180 -17.65 3.73 -5.56
N GLY A 181 -17.82 4.44 -6.68
CA GLY A 181 -18.23 5.85 -6.72
C GLY A 181 -17.09 6.84 -6.51
N PHE A 182 -15.86 6.44 -6.77
CA PHE A 182 -14.70 7.35 -6.77
C PHE A 182 -14.49 7.99 -8.15
N VAL A 183 -13.83 9.14 -8.12
CA VAL A 183 -13.24 9.80 -9.30
C VAL A 183 -11.73 9.61 -9.22
N ILE A 184 -11.11 9.21 -10.31
CA ILE A 184 -9.65 9.18 -10.43
C ILE A 184 -9.18 10.59 -10.77
N ASP A 185 -8.42 11.21 -9.89
CA ASP A 185 -7.89 12.57 -10.06
C ASP A 185 -6.59 12.60 -10.86
N ALA A 186 -5.74 11.59 -10.67
CA ALA A 186 -4.47 11.48 -11.38
C ALA A 186 -4.04 10.02 -11.52
N ILE A 187 -3.32 9.74 -12.60
CA ILE A 187 -2.58 8.51 -12.82
C ILE A 187 -1.18 8.93 -13.25
N LYS A 188 -0.15 8.41 -12.59
CA LYS A 188 1.25 8.68 -12.93
C LYS A 188 2.01 7.39 -13.11
N ALA A 189 2.93 7.40 -14.07
CA ALA A 189 3.90 6.32 -14.24
C ALA A 189 4.96 6.39 -13.14
N ASN A 190 5.36 5.24 -12.63
CA ASN A 190 6.55 5.11 -11.82
C ASN A 190 7.73 4.68 -12.70
N ASP A 191 8.94 5.06 -12.32
CA ASP A 191 10.15 4.56 -12.97
C ASP A 191 10.53 3.17 -12.41
N ASP A 192 11.60 2.61 -12.93
CA ASP A 192 12.09 1.28 -12.51
C ASP A 192 12.56 1.23 -11.04
N HIS A 193 12.55 2.34 -10.32
CA HIS A 193 12.86 2.46 -8.89
C HIS A 193 11.63 2.86 -8.05
N GLY A 194 10.42 2.76 -8.60
CA GLY A 194 9.21 3.17 -7.90
C GLY A 194 9.05 4.68 -7.72
N GLN A 195 9.88 5.49 -8.38
CA GLN A 195 9.79 6.94 -8.29
C GLN A 195 8.83 7.49 -9.34
N LEU A 196 7.99 8.44 -8.95
CA LEU A 196 7.08 9.10 -9.89
C LEU A 196 7.83 9.73 -11.06
N CYS A 197 7.50 9.28 -12.26
CA CYS A 197 8.02 9.86 -13.48
C CYS A 197 7.52 11.28 -13.70
N GLY A 198 8.31 12.07 -14.44
CA GLY A 198 7.92 13.41 -14.85
C GLY A 198 6.69 13.42 -15.78
N PRO A 199 6.09 14.59 -16.00
CA PRO A 199 4.82 14.74 -16.74
C PRO A 199 4.89 14.31 -18.22
N THR A 200 6.08 14.06 -18.77
CA THR A 200 6.28 13.60 -20.15
C THR A 200 6.31 12.08 -20.29
N SER A 201 6.33 11.34 -19.17
CA SER A 201 6.33 9.88 -19.18
C SER A 201 4.98 9.34 -19.62
N ARG A 202 5.01 8.29 -20.44
CA ARG A 202 3.80 7.65 -20.95
C ARG A 202 3.44 6.48 -20.03
N LEU A 203 2.19 6.42 -19.60
CA LEU A 203 1.70 5.33 -18.75
C LEU A 203 1.98 3.93 -19.34
N ARG A 204 1.91 3.80 -20.67
CA ARG A 204 2.15 2.53 -21.37
C ARG A 204 3.60 2.03 -21.31
N ASP A 205 4.54 2.92 -20.99
CA ASP A 205 5.97 2.62 -20.95
C ASP A 205 6.44 2.30 -19.52
N ALA A 206 5.55 2.43 -18.52
CA ALA A 206 5.82 2.11 -17.13
C ALA A 206 5.41 0.67 -16.80
N ASN A 207 6.03 0.07 -15.81
CA ASN A 207 5.62 -1.21 -15.24
C ASN A 207 4.57 -1.02 -14.15
N GLU A 208 4.72 0.04 -13.34
CA GLU A 208 3.81 0.40 -12.25
C GLU A 208 3.20 1.78 -12.42
N LEU A 209 2.03 1.94 -11.87
CA LEU A 209 1.24 3.17 -11.90
C LEU A 209 0.79 3.54 -10.49
N SER A 210 0.96 4.81 -10.14
CA SER A 210 0.33 5.38 -8.94
C SER A 210 -0.96 6.09 -9.33
N ILE A 211 -2.03 5.84 -8.57
CA ILE A 211 -3.38 6.31 -8.82
C ILE A 211 -3.86 7.12 -7.63
N TRP A 212 -4.26 8.38 -7.85
CA TRP A 212 -4.94 9.23 -6.86
C TRP A 212 -6.43 9.24 -7.14
N TYR A 213 -7.23 9.04 -6.10
CA TYR A 213 -8.68 8.94 -6.20
C TYR A 213 -9.38 9.65 -5.04
N ARG A 214 -10.60 10.13 -5.28
CA ARG A 214 -11.43 10.74 -4.23
C ARG A 214 -12.90 10.54 -4.50
N ARG A 215 -13.73 10.76 -3.48
CA ARG A 215 -15.18 10.94 -3.69
C ARG A 215 -15.46 12.34 -4.22
N PRO A 216 -16.47 12.46 -5.10
CA PRO A 216 -16.95 13.75 -5.64
C PRO A 216 -17.39 14.73 -4.57
#